data_69eaf305c8c431cfd63fb2f97b4444b0
#
_entry.id   69eaf305c8c431cfd63fb2f97b4444b0
#
_cell.length_a   1.000
_cell.length_b   1.000
_cell.length_c   1.000
_cell.angle_alpha   90.00
_cell.angle_beta   90.00
_cell.angle_gamma   90.00
#
_symmetry.space_group_name_H-M   'P 1'
#
loop_
_entity.id
_entity.type
_entity.pdbx_description
1 polymer ?
#
loop_
_entity_poly.entity_id
_entity_poly.type
_entity_poly.pdbx_seq_one_letter_code
_entity_poly.pdbx_strand_id
1 'polypeptide(L)'
;MNKKLICATPIAIAAALSLYACGGSEVTQPDITSIKTVVVIYAENRSFDNLYGNFPGANGLQNVTAASATQVDRNGTTLATLPQVWNGLTQTGVTPVVTQAMTANLPNSPFAIDDPNGFNTPITATTRDLYHRFYENQMQIDGGKNDKFAAWADSGGLVMGHYSLNADKLPLWKIAQQYTLADNFFMGAFGGSFLNHQWLVCACTPTYPNADKSPAAGSISSVESDGVTLKVAANSPASALSGPPKYVNSGNLTPDFYAINTMQPPYQPSGNKAASGGDKNLADPSAATTLPAQTQQHIGDLLNNAKVSWAWYGGAWGAAVSAAQTGTSNVIYGANLSAPNFQPHHQPFNYFADLAPGSANRAQHLLDGGLGGSEFIKAIDSGTLPQVSFYKPQGNLNEHPGYTDVASGDQHIADVISHLQKSPQWNNMVVVVTYDENGGFWDHVAPPKADRWGPGTRIPALIISPYAKKGYVDHTQYDTTSILRFITHRFSLPTLPGIAARDAALVSNGSKPMGDLTAALNIRP
;
A
#
# COMPACT_ATOMS: atom_id res chain seq x y z
N MET A 1 21.97 57.22 -83.95
CA MET A 1 21.09 56.25 -83.36
C MET A 1 21.18 56.43 -81.82
N ASN A 2 20.29 57.19 -81.27
CA ASN A 2 20.36 57.65 -79.91
C ASN A 2 19.50 56.78 -78.98
N LYS A 3 20.13 56.25 -77.92
CA LYS A 3 19.39 55.66 -76.78
C LYS A 3 19.28 56.68 -75.66
N LYS A 4 18.07 57.07 -75.38
CA LYS A 4 17.77 57.93 -74.17
C LYS A 4 17.76 57.06 -72.90
N LEU A 5 18.55 57.48 -71.95
CA LEU A 5 18.51 56.99 -70.59
C LEU A 5 17.38 57.69 -69.85
N ILE A 6 16.53 56.93 -69.19
CA ILE A 6 15.50 57.45 -68.23
C ILE A 6 15.96 57.13 -66.83
N CYS A 7 16.28 58.18 -66.07
CA CYS A 7 16.49 58.05 -64.63
C CYS A 7 15.18 57.87 -63.88
N ALA A 8 15.08 56.78 -63.12
CA ALA A 8 14.00 56.60 -62.17
C ALA A 8 14.54 56.79 -60.75
N THR A 9 13.96 57.75 -60.04
CA THR A 9 14.22 58.05 -58.63
C THR A 9 13.51 57.02 -57.74
N PRO A 10 14.13 56.42 -56.75
CA PRO A 10 13.40 55.58 -55.78
C PRO A 10 12.80 56.45 -54.68
N ILE A 11 11.50 56.28 -54.47
CA ILE A 11 10.79 56.81 -53.29
C ILE A 11 11.04 55.86 -52.13
N ALA A 12 11.69 56.33 -51.10
CA ALA A 12 11.88 55.60 -49.84
C ALA A 12 10.61 55.66 -49.01
N ILE A 13 9.91 54.54 -48.86
CA ILE A 13 8.83 54.35 -47.92
C ILE A 13 9.44 53.91 -46.58
N ALA A 14 9.46 54.77 -45.60
CA ALA A 14 9.83 54.45 -44.23
C ALA A 14 8.68 53.69 -43.57
N ALA A 15 8.77 52.35 -43.47
CA ALA A 15 7.89 51.54 -42.66
C ALA A 15 8.35 51.60 -41.19
N ALA A 16 7.57 52.28 -40.36
CA ALA A 16 7.73 52.26 -38.92
C ALA A 16 7.31 50.87 -38.39
N LEU A 17 8.28 50.02 -38.08
CA LEU A 17 8.06 48.79 -37.34
C LEU A 17 7.83 49.18 -35.86
N SER A 18 6.58 49.21 -35.45
CA SER A 18 6.21 49.15 -34.03
C SER A 18 6.53 47.78 -33.48
N LEU A 19 7.63 47.66 -32.77
CA LEU A 19 7.97 46.50 -31.92
C LEU A 19 6.91 46.45 -30.78
N TYR A 20 5.87 45.64 -30.96
CA TYR A 20 5.12 45.13 -29.82
C TYR A 20 6.04 44.18 -29.08
N ALA A 21 6.66 44.64 -28.01
CA ALA A 21 7.25 43.78 -26.98
C ALA A 21 6.07 43.06 -26.31
N CYS A 22 5.74 41.86 -26.80
CA CYS A 22 5.01 40.89 -25.98
C CYS A 22 5.89 40.58 -24.77
N GLY A 23 5.61 41.24 -23.67
CA GLY A 23 6.07 40.81 -22.35
C GLY A 23 5.40 39.48 -22.04
N GLY A 24 5.97 38.41 -22.57
CA GLY A 24 5.71 37.06 -22.10
C GLY A 24 6.22 36.99 -20.69
N SER A 25 5.32 37.06 -19.70
CA SER A 25 5.66 36.57 -18.37
C SER A 25 6.12 35.13 -18.57
N GLU A 26 7.40 34.87 -18.37
CA GLU A 26 7.89 33.50 -18.24
C GLU A 26 7.01 32.84 -17.19
N VAL A 27 6.16 31.93 -17.62
CA VAL A 27 5.44 31.05 -16.70
C VAL A 27 6.51 30.18 -16.07
N THR A 28 7.06 30.64 -14.96
CA THR A 28 8.05 29.87 -14.20
C THR A 28 7.39 28.57 -13.80
N GLN A 29 7.91 27.45 -14.29
CA GLN A 29 7.44 26.12 -13.91
C GLN A 29 7.46 26.01 -12.38
N PRO A 30 6.37 25.51 -11.74
CA PRO A 30 6.33 25.37 -10.29
C PRO A 30 7.43 24.47 -9.78
N ASP A 31 7.89 24.71 -8.57
CA ASP A 31 8.84 23.85 -7.86
C ASP A 31 8.11 23.07 -6.75
N ILE A 32 8.83 22.18 -6.04
CA ILE A 32 8.26 21.35 -4.98
C ILE A 32 7.64 22.19 -3.85
N THR A 33 8.08 23.43 -3.62
CA THR A 33 7.53 24.32 -2.57
C THR A 33 6.14 24.85 -2.89
N SER A 34 5.71 24.74 -4.15
CA SER A 34 4.34 25.05 -4.58
C SER A 34 3.31 24.09 -3.99
N ILE A 35 3.73 22.88 -3.60
CA ILE A 35 2.88 21.88 -2.96
C ILE A 35 2.75 22.24 -1.47
N LYS A 36 1.57 22.57 -1.01
CA LYS A 36 1.29 22.96 0.37
C LYS A 36 0.66 21.84 1.19
N THR A 37 -0.05 20.93 0.53
CA THR A 37 -0.78 19.83 1.16
C THR A 37 -0.43 18.52 0.48
N VAL A 38 -0.03 17.53 1.27
CA VAL A 38 0.22 16.16 0.86
C VAL A 38 -0.83 15.27 1.52
N VAL A 39 -1.57 14.53 0.72
CA VAL A 39 -2.56 13.56 1.19
C VAL A 39 -2.13 12.17 0.78
N VAL A 40 -2.12 11.23 1.71
CA VAL A 40 -1.81 9.82 1.45
C VAL A 40 -3.05 9.00 1.78
N ILE A 41 -3.60 8.30 0.79
CA ILE A 41 -4.72 7.36 0.96
C ILE A 41 -4.16 5.96 0.85
N TYR A 42 -4.38 5.13 1.88
CA TYR A 42 -3.74 3.83 2.01
C TYR A 42 -4.80 2.72 1.94
N ALA A 43 -4.97 2.14 0.75
CA ALA A 43 -5.87 1.03 0.46
C ALA A 43 -5.27 -0.32 0.89
N GLU A 44 -5.94 -1.43 0.62
CA GLU A 44 -5.57 -2.75 1.12
C GLU A 44 -5.45 -3.81 0.04
N ASN A 45 -4.34 -4.52 0.17
CA ASN A 45 -4.11 -5.91 -0.20
C ASN A 45 -4.28 -6.22 -1.68
N ARG A 46 -3.60 -5.49 -2.59
CA ARG A 46 -3.60 -5.80 -4.03
C ARG A 46 -2.21 -5.68 -4.65
N SER A 47 -1.74 -6.73 -5.33
CA SER A 47 -0.57 -6.60 -6.19
C SER A 47 -0.91 -5.77 -7.43
N PHE A 48 0.11 -5.25 -8.11
CA PHE A 48 -0.10 -4.48 -9.34
C PHE A 48 -0.78 -5.34 -10.42
N ASP A 49 -0.31 -6.55 -10.65
CA ASP A 49 -0.90 -7.43 -11.66
C ASP A 49 -2.33 -7.86 -11.32
N ASN A 50 -2.71 -7.92 -10.03
CA ASN A 50 -4.05 -8.29 -9.62
C ASN A 50 -5.12 -7.31 -10.10
N LEU A 51 -4.87 -5.98 -10.06
CA LEU A 51 -5.84 -4.96 -10.45
C LEU A 51 -5.42 -4.15 -11.70
N TYR A 52 -4.16 -3.79 -11.83
CA TYR A 52 -3.66 -2.90 -12.89
C TYR A 52 -2.83 -3.64 -13.94
N GLY A 53 -2.79 -4.97 -13.92
CA GLY A 53 -1.98 -5.78 -14.82
C GLY A 53 -2.28 -5.58 -16.31
N ASN A 54 -3.49 -5.13 -16.66
CA ASN A 54 -3.89 -4.81 -18.04
C ASN A 54 -3.92 -3.30 -18.33
N PHE A 55 -3.36 -2.46 -17.46
CA PHE A 55 -3.37 -1.01 -17.67
C PHE A 55 -2.51 -0.63 -18.89
N PRO A 56 -3.06 0.19 -19.83
CA PRO A 56 -2.35 0.55 -21.06
C PRO A 56 -1.03 1.28 -20.76
N GLY A 57 0.05 0.81 -21.38
CA GLY A 57 1.39 1.41 -21.23
C GLY A 57 2.15 1.00 -19.97
N ALA A 58 1.53 0.28 -19.04
CA ALA A 58 2.21 -0.24 -17.86
C ALA A 58 3.00 -1.52 -18.17
N ASN A 59 4.02 -1.80 -17.37
CA ASN A 59 4.67 -3.11 -17.32
C ASN A 59 3.74 -4.09 -16.58
N GLY A 60 2.79 -4.65 -17.31
CA GLY A 60 1.72 -5.49 -16.79
C GLY A 60 1.68 -6.89 -17.41
N LEU A 61 0.51 -7.52 -17.35
CA LEU A 61 0.31 -8.92 -17.78
C LEU A 61 0.66 -9.18 -19.23
N GLN A 62 0.61 -8.18 -20.13
CA GLN A 62 1.06 -8.31 -21.50
C GLN A 62 2.57 -8.59 -21.64
N ASN A 63 3.35 -8.34 -20.61
CA ASN A 63 4.79 -8.61 -20.56
C ASN A 63 5.12 -9.95 -19.88
N VAL A 64 4.11 -10.65 -19.37
CA VAL A 64 4.26 -11.95 -18.73
C VAL A 64 4.62 -13.01 -19.78
N THR A 65 5.66 -13.76 -19.50
CA THR A 65 6.09 -14.91 -20.32
C THR A 65 5.80 -16.21 -19.59
N ALA A 66 5.79 -17.33 -20.30
CA ALA A 66 5.67 -18.64 -19.65
C ALA A 66 6.78 -18.83 -18.59
N ALA A 67 7.98 -18.34 -18.85
CA ALA A 67 9.10 -18.46 -17.90
C ALA A 67 8.88 -17.63 -16.61
N SER A 68 8.28 -16.43 -16.71
CA SER A 68 8.03 -15.59 -15.53
C SER A 68 6.75 -15.95 -14.78
N ALA A 69 5.82 -16.67 -15.43
CA ALA A 69 4.53 -17.04 -14.83
C ALA A 69 4.54 -18.43 -14.19
N THR A 70 5.37 -19.37 -14.70
CA THR A 70 5.34 -20.76 -14.27
C THR A 70 5.72 -20.90 -12.81
N GLN A 71 4.82 -21.49 -12.03
CA GLN A 71 5.02 -21.76 -10.62
C GLN A 71 5.68 -23.15 -10.43
N VAL A 72 6.55 -23.24 -9.43
CA VAL A 72 7.18 -24.49 -9.02
C VAL A 72 6.67 -24.92 -7.64
N ASP A 73 6.76 -26.18 -7.35
CA ASP A 73 6.43 -26.74 -6.03
C ASP A 73 7.53 -26.42 -5.00
N ARG A 74 7.29 -26.76 -3.75
CA ARG A 74 8.21 -26.56 -2.61
C ARG A 74 9.59 -27.14 -2.83
N ASN A 75 9.68 -28.26 -3.55
CA ASN A 75 10.94 -28.92 -3.90
C ASN A 75 11.60 -28.35 -5.19
N GLY A 76 11.00 -27.33 -5.82
CA GLY A 76 11.52 -26.70 -7.04
C GLY A 76 11.09 -27.40 -8.34
N THR A 77 10.28 -28.46 -8.31
CA THR A 77 9.75 -29.06 -9.53
C THR A 77 8.61 -28.21 -10.10
N THR A 78 8.53 -28.09 -11.42
CA THR A 78 7.44 -27.38 -12.08
C THR A 78 6.10 -28.02 -11.74
N LEU A 79 5.12 -27.22 -11.31
CA LEU A 79 3.75 -27.66 -11.08
C LEU A 79 3.08 -28.01 -12.42
N ALA A 80 2.45 -29.16 -12.51
CA ALA A 80 1.68 -29.54 -13.71
C ALA A 80 0.44 -28.67 -13.90
N THR A 81 -0.19 -28.25 -12.81
CA THR A 81 -1.32 -27.33 -12.73
C THR A 81 -1.12 -26.44 -11.51
N LEU A 82 -1.82 -25.32 -11.41
CA LEU A 82 -1.92 -24.66 -10.11
C LEU A 82 -2.62 -25.58 -9.11
N PRO A 83 -2.30 -25.48 -7.80
CA PRO A 83 -3.11 -26.09 -6.77
C PRO A 83 -4.54 -25.56 -6.86
N GLN A 84 -5.53 -26.40 -6.55
CA GLN A 84 -6.90 -25.90 -6.41
C GLN A 84 -6.96 -24.80 -5.34
N VAL A 85 -7.96 -23.93 -5.42
CA VAL A 85 -8.15 -22.88 -4.42
C VAL A 85 -8.74 -23.52 -3.16
N TRP A 86 -7.89 -23.74 -2.17
CA TRP A 86 -8.26 -24.38 -0.91
C TRP A 86 -9.38 -23.61 -0.20
N ASN A 87 -10.45 -24.28 0.19
CA ASN A 87 -11.67 -23.71 0.76
C ASN A 87 -12.51 -22.82 -0.20
N GLY A 88 -12.21 -22.81 -1.50
CA GLY A 88 -12.93 -22.04 -2.51
C GLY A 88 -12.39 -20.62 -2.72
N LEU A 89 -12.84 -19.97 -3.80
CA LEU A 89 -12.36 -18.66 -4.23
C LEU A 89 -13.14 -17.51 -3.59
N THR A 90 -14.46 -17.64 -3.45
CA THR A 90 -15.33 -16.62 -2.87
C THR A 90 -15.50 -16.82 -1.37
N GLN A 91 -15.65 -15.72 -0.64
CA GLN A 91 -15.91 -15.75 0.80
C GLN A 91 -17.24 -16.47 1.11
N THR A 92 -17.32 -17.09 2.28
CA THR A 92 -18.53 -17.81 2.71
C THR A 92 -19.76 -16.89 2.69
N GLY A 93 -20.84 -17.33 2.06
CA GLY A 93 -22.08 -16.56 1.95
C GLY A 93 -22.11 -15.55 0.80
N VAL A 94 -21.04 -15.44 0.01
CA VAL A 94 -20.95 -14.54 -1.16
C VAL A 94 -21.40 -15.28 -2.43
N THR A 95 -22.05 -14.56 -3.33
CA THR A 95 -22.49 -15.06 -4.66
C THR A 95 -21.73 -14.30 -5.76
N PRO A 96 -21.23 -15.00 -6.81
CA PRO A 96 -21.36 -16.45 -7.07
C PRO A 96 -20.53 -17.29 -6.07
N VAL A 97 -20.99 -18.48 -5.76
CA VAL A 97 -20.22 -19.44 -4.96
C VAL A 97 -19.25 -20.18 -5.87
N VAL A 98 -17.95 -19.95 -5.68
CA VAL A 98 -16.90 -20.69 -6.40
C VAL A 98 -16.20 -21.60 -5.40
N THR A 99 -16.57 -22.89 -5.43
CA THR A 99 -16.06 -23.90 -4.52
C THR A 99 -14.64 -24.35 -4.89
N GLN A 100 -13.96 -25.00 -3.96
CA GLN A 100 -12.66 -25.61 -4.21
C GLN A 100 -12.66 -26.57 -5.40
N ALA A 101 -13.67 -27.42 -5.52
CA ALA A 101 -13.78 -28.41 -6.60
C ALA A 101 -13.88 -27.76 -7.99
N MET A 102 -14.48 -26.58 -8.09
CA MET A 102 -14.59 -25.84 -9.36
C MET A 102 -13.24 -25.30 -9.83
N THR A 103 -12.25 -25.20 -8.95
CA THR A 103 -10.92 -24.66 -9.25
C THR A 103 -9.87 -25.76 -9.49
N ALA A 104 -10.30 -27.01 -9.65
CA ALA A 104 -9.42 -28.11 -9.99
C ALA A 104 -8.84 -27.94 -11.41
N ASN A 105 -7.57 -28.34 -11.57
CA ASN A 105 -6.87 -28.33 -12.86
C ASN A 105 -6.69 -26.94 -13.51
N LEU A 106 -6.58 -25.89 -12.72
CA LEU A 106 -6.19 -24.57 -13.23
C LEU A 106 -4.83 -24.65 -13.93
N PRO A 107 -4.68 -24.08 -15.15
CA PRO A 107 -3.37 -23.99 -15.79
C PRO A 107 -2.33 -23.33 -14.88
N ASN A 108 -1.07 -23.75 -14.98
CA ASN A 108 0.03 -23.12 -14.23
C ASN A 108 0.43 -21.78 -14.85
N SER A 109 -0.45 -20.80 -14.70
CA SER A 109 -0.33 -19.43 -15.24
C SER A 109 -1.30 -18.51 -14.51
N PRO A 110 -1.15 -17.16 -14.62
CA PRO A 110 -2.17 -16.22 -14.17
C PRO A 110 -3.51 -16.47 -14.84
N PHE A 111 -4.61 -16.24 -14.13
CA PHE A 111 -5.97 -16.42 -14.64
C PHE A 111 -6.89 -15.28 -14.20
N ALA A 112 -7.86 -14.95 -15.06
CA ALA A 112 -8.84 -13.93 -14.76
C ALA A 112 -9.94 -14.48 -13.83
N ILE A 113 -10.10 -13.88 -12.66
CA ILE A 113 -11.14 -14.21 -11.67
C ILE A 113 -12.53 -13.88 -12.23
N ASP A 114 -12.61 -12.82 -13.01
CA ASP A 114 -13.84 -12.25 -13.58
C ASP A 114 -14.16 -12.71 -15.00
N ASP A 115 -13.45 -13.73 -15.51
CA ASP A 115 -13.74 -14.31 -16.82
C ASP A 115 -15.16 -14.96 -16.85
N PRO A 116 -16.08 -14.49 -17.71
CA PRO A 116 -17.43 -15.05 -17.82
C PRO A 116 -17.46 -16.51 -18.32
N ASN A 117 -16.40 -16.96 -18.99
CA ASN A 117 -16.23 -18.36 -19.40
C ASN A 117 -15.50 -19.19 -18.33
N GLY A 118 -14.99 -18.55 -17.27
CA GLY A 118 -14.31 -19.16 -16.14
C GLY A 118 -15.18 -19.12 -14.88
N PHE A 119 -14.66 -18.42 -13.84
CA PHE A 119 -15.36 -18.33 -12.54
C PHE A 119 -16.43 -17.24 -12.51
N ASN A 120 -16.41 -16.30 -13.43
CA ASN A 120 -17.35 -15.18 -13.53
C ASN A 120 -17.57 -14.46 -12.18
N THR A 121 -16.49 -14.29 -11.41
CA THR A 121 -16.54 -13.64 -10.09
C THR A 121 -16.36 -12.13 -10.28
N PRO A 122 -17.43 -11.34 -10.12
CA PRO A 122 -17.35 -9.90 -10.38
C PRO A 122 -16.53 -9.16 -9.31
N ILE A 123 -16.10 -7.97 -9.64
CA ILE A 123 -15.36 -7.06 -8.71
C ILE A 123 -16.18 -6.66 -7.47
N THR A 124 -17.50 -6.91 -7.48
CA THR A 124 -18.44 -6.71 -6.35
C THR A 124 -18.56 -7.94 -5.45
N ALA A 125 -17.87 -9.02 -5.76
CA ALA A 125 -17.88 -10.23 -4.94
C ALA A 125 -16.64 -10.26 -4.04
N THR A 126 -16.85 -10.39 -2.74
CA THR A 126 -15.76 -10.57 -1.78
C THR A 126 -15.10 -11.94 -2.00
N THR A 127 -13.82 -11.94 -2.39
CA THR A 127 -13.01 -13.16 -2.46
C THR A 127 -12.50 -13.53 -1.07
N ARG A 128 -12.06 -14.79 -0.89
CA ARG A 128 -11.42 -15.17 0.36
C ARG A 128 -10.13 -14.38 0.58
N ASP A 129 -9.75 -14.23 1.85
CA ASP A 129 -8.45 -13.71 2.26
C ASP A 129 -7.33 -14.72 1.99
N LEU A 130 -6.14 -14.26 1.67
CA LEU A 130 -4.94 -15.06 1.41
C LEU A 130 -3.90 -14.76 2.49
N TYR A 131 -3.03 -15.73 2.84
CA TYR A 131 -1.90 -15.44 3.71
C TYR A 131 -0.92 -14.49 3.02
N HIS A 132 -0.62 -13.39 3.71
CA HIS A 132 0.30 -12.33 3.32
C HIS A 132 1.20 -12.00 4.51
N ARG A 133 2.04 -12.97 4.91
CA ARG A 133 2.90 -12.87 6.09
C ARG A 133 4.37 -12.74 5.70
N PHE A 134 5.20 -12.26 6.60
CA PHE A 134 6.57 -11.83 6.36
C PHE A 134 7.47 -12.89 5.73
N TYR A 135 7.53 -14.06 6.33
CA TYR A 135 8.37 -15.15 5.82
C TYR A 135 7.75 -15.83 4.60
N GLU A 136 6.46 -16.04 4.62
CA GLU A 136 5.73 -16.62 3.49
C GLU A 136 5.92 -15.80 2.21
N ASN A 137 5.86 -14.46 2.31
CA ASN A 137 6.08 -13.59 1.14
C ASN A 137 7.53 -13.70 0.62
N GLN A 138 8.54 -13.78 1.49
CA GLN A 138 9.92 -14.01 1.07
C GLN A 138 10.09 -15.37 0.38
N MET A 139 9.49 -16.44 0.96
CA MET A 139 9.49 -17.77 0.37
C MET A 139 8.78 -17.81 -0.99
N GLN A 140 7.70 -17.04 -1.16
CA GLN A 140 6.96 -16.88 -2.41
C GLN A 140 7.79 -16.18 -3.49
N ILE A 141 8.51 -15.12 -3.12
CA ILE A 141 9.39 -14.35 -4.01
C ILE A 141 10.60 -15.19 -4.48
N ASP A 142 11.06 -16.16 -3.69
CA ASP A 142 12.18 -17.07 -4.01
C ASP A 142 13.42 -16.36 -4.56
N GLY A 143 13.89 -15.34 -3.84
CA GLY A 143 15.07 -14.57 -4.22
C GLY A 143 14.90 -13.72 -5.48
N GLY A 144 13.67 -13.42 -5.88
CA GLY A 144 13.31 -12.60 -7.04
C GLY A 144 12.82 -13.38 -8.26
N LYS A 145 12.62 -14.70 -8.16
CA LYS A 145 12.05 -15.49 -9.26
C LYS A 145 10.53 -15.37 -9.33
N ASN A 146 9.87 -15.06 -8.22
CA ASN A 146 8.42 -15.00 -8.06
C ASN A 146 7.69 -16.30 -8.49
N ASP A 147 8.36 -17.43 -8.37
CA ASP A 147 7.91 -18.73 -8.89
C ASP A 147 7.35 -19.69 -7.84
N LYS A 148 7.29 -19.26 -6.55
CA LYS A 148 6.77 -20.09 -5.44
C LYS A 148 5.55 -19.52 -4.74
N PHE A 149 4.83 -18.59 -5.38
CA PHE A 149 3.60 -18.05 -4.78
C PHE A 149 2.59 -19.16 -4.50
N ALA A 150 2.31 -20.00 -5.48
CA ALA A 150 1.39 -21.12 -5.32
C ALA A 150 1.89 -22.20 -4.34
N ALA A 151 3.21 -22.37 -4.20
CA ALA A 151 3.81 -23.35 -3.32
C ALA A 151 3.63 -23.04 -1.83
N TRP A 152 3.71 -21.77 -1.47
CA TRP A 152 3.68 -21.31 -0.07
C TRP A 152 2.39 -20.60 0.33
N ALA A 153 1.36 -20.63 -0.53
CA ALA A 153 0.05 -20.07 -0.22
C ALA A 153 -0.80 -21.02 0.64
N ASP A 154 -1.60 -20.44 1.53
CA ASP A 154 -2.70 -21.15 2.19
C ASP A 154 -3.90 -21.35 1.26
N SER A 155 -4.05 -20.44 0.27
CA SER A 155 -5.17 -20.36 -0.67
C SER A 155 -4.96 -21.17 -1.96
N GLY A 156 -3.77 -21.76 -2.16
CA GLY A 156 -3.45 -22.45 -3.40
C GLY A 156 -3.40 -21.52 -4.62
N GLY A 157 -4.02 -21.92 -5.73
CA GLY A 157 -3.92 -21.20 -7.01
C GLY A 157 -4.49 -19.79 -7.04
N LEU A 158 -5.30 -19.38 -6.05
CA LEU A 158 -5.90 -18.03 -6.03
C LEU A 158 -4.84 -16.90 -6.06
N VAL A 159 -3.65 -17.16 -5.56
CA VAL A 159 -2.54 -16.19 -5.62
C VAL A 159 -2.22 -15.71 -7.04
N MET A 160 -2.52 -16.51 -8.06
CA MET A 160 -2.32 -16.19 -9.49
C MET A 160 -3.53 -15.50 -10.14
N GLY A 161 -4.56 -15.21 -9.35
CA GLY A 161 -5.80 -14.59 -9.82
C GLY A 161 -5.66 -13.08 -10.05
N HIS A 162 -6.27 -12.57 -11.11
CA HIS A 162 -6.33 -11.14 -11.40
C HIS A 162 -7.70 -10.75 -11.97
N TYR A 163 -8.02 -9.45 -11.96
CA TYR A 163 -9.19 -8.90 -12.62
C TYR A 163 -8.79 -8.30 -13.96
N SER A 164 -9.34 -8.80 -15.07
CA SER A 164 -8.94 -8.35 -16.40
C SER A 164 -10.07 -7.76 -17.23
N LEU A 165 -11.32 -8.15 -16.96
CA LEU A 165 -12.45 -7.75 -17.78
C LEU A 165 -13.30 -6.63 -17.16
N ASN A 166 -13.07 -6.33 -15.88
CA ASN A 166 -13.84 -5.32 -15.16
C ASN A 166 -12.98 -4.29 -14.43
N ALA A 167 -11.67 -4.48 -14.33
CA ALA A 167 -10.78 -3.52 -13.68
C ALA A 167 -10.80 -2.13 -14.35
N ASP A 168 -10.91 -2.06 -15.67
CA ASP A 168 -11.03 -0.82 -16.45
C ASP A 168 -12.33 -0.04 -16.17
N LYS A 169 -13.31 -0.66 -15.53
CA LYS A 169 -14.57 -0.02 -15.11
C LYS A 169 -14.46 0.67 -13.76
N LEU A 170 -13.43 0.33 -12.98
CA LEU A 170 -13.20 0.93 -11.67
C LEU A 170 -12.94 2.44 -11.76
N PRO A 171 -13.56 3.25 -10.89
CA PRO A 171 -13.32 4.69 -10.84
C PRO A 171 -11.83 5.07 -10.68
N LEU A 172 -11.06 4.37 -9.84
CA LEU A 172 -9.63 4.64 -9.65
C LEU A 172 -8.82 4.35 -10.92
N TRP A 173 -9.19 3.33 -11.70
CA TRP A 173 -8.58 3.09 -13.00
C TRP A 173 -8.75 4.28 -13.95
N LYS A 174 -9.95 4.87 -14.00
CA LYS A 174 -10.23 6.06 -14.82
C LYS A 174 -9.47 7.28 -14.32
N ILE A 175 -9.28 7.41 -13.01
CA ILE A 175 -8.45 8.45 -12.42
C ILE A 175 -6.98 8.22 -12.81
N ALA A 176 -6.48 7.00 -12.76
CA ALA A 176 -5.13 6.65 -13.19
C ALA A 176 -4.88 7.03 -14.66
N GLN A 177 -5.88 6.85 -15.55
CA GLN A 177 -5.81 7.30 -16.95
C GLN A 177 -5.72 8.83 -17.11
N GLN A 178 -6.13 9.60 -16.12
CA GLN A 178 -6.11 11.06 -16.17
C GLN A 178 -4.85 11.67 -15.54
N TYR A 179 -4.22 10.95 -14.61
CA TYR A 179 -3.07 11.41 -13.83
C TYR A 179 -1.85 10.50 -14.04
N THR A 180 -1.04 10.29 -13.04
CA THR A 180 0.12 9.39 -13.11
C THR A 180 -0.14 8.08 -12.38
N LEU A 181 0.07 6.96 -13.06
CA LEU A 181 0.17 5.63 -12.46
C LEU A 181 1.66 5.25 -12.36
N ALA A 182 2.13 4.91 -11.17
CA ALA A 182 3.45 4.30 -11.00
C ALA A 182 3.33 2.78 -11.11
N ASP A 183 4.02 2.19 -12.09
CA ASP A 183 3.98 0.75 -12.36
C ASP A 183 5.22 0.00 -11.86
N ASN A 184 6.07 0.68 -11.11
CA ASN A 184 7.26 0.11 -10.50
C ASN A 184 7.37 0.53 -9.02
N PHE A 185 6.24 0.40 -8.31
CA PHE A 185 6.08 0.74 -6.92
C PHE A 185 5.94 -0.54 -6.09
N PHE A 186 6.76 -0.68 -5.04
CA PHE A 186 6.83 -1.88 -4.21
C PHE A 186 6.34 -1.62 -2.79
N MET A 187 5.75 -2.63 -2.14
CA MET A 187 5.43 -2.52 -0.73
C MET A 187 6.71 -2.37 0.11
N GLY A 188 6.66 -1.59 1.19
CA GLY A 188 7.83 -1.19 1.96
C GLY A 188 8.53 -2.32 2.69
N ALA A 189 7.80 -3.35 3.09
CA ALA A 189 8.32 -4.52 3.77
C ALA A 189 7.67 -5.80 3.25
N PHE A 190 8.34 -6.94 3.40
CA PHE A 190 7.74 -8.23 3.15
C PHE A 190 6.56 -8.48 4.10
N GLY A 191 5.54 -9.19 3.62
CA GLY A 191 4.41 -9.64 4.42
C GLY A 191 3.27 -8.65 4.48
N GLY A 192 2.59 -8.58 5.64
CA GLY A 192 1.25 -8.04 5.74
C GLY A 192 1.15 -6.59 6.20
N SER A 193 -0.12 -6.18 6.33
CA SER A 193 -0.54 -4.80 6.61
C SER A 193 0.08 -4.21 7.87
N PHE A 194 0.20 -5.00 8.96
CA PHE A 194 0.80 -4.50 10.20
C PHE A 194 2.19 -3.87 9.96
N LEU A 195 3.09 -4.61 9.31
CA LEU A 195 4.46 -4.14 9.10
C LEU A 195 4.53 -3.02 8.06
N ASN A 196 3.74 -3.10 6.99
CA ASN A 196 3.72 -2.07 5.95
C ASN A 196 3.15 -0.74 6.45
N HIS A 197 2.20 -0.73 7.40
CA HIS A 197 1.77 0.49 8.08
C HIS A 197 2.89 1.11 8.93
N GLN A 198 3.71 0.29 9.61
CA GLN A 198 4.89 0.80 10.33
C GLN A 198 5.93 1.39 9.35
N TRP A 199 6.17 0.71 8.23
CA TRP A 199 7.09 1.21 7.20
C TRP A 199 6.60 2.51 6.54
N LEU A 200 5.29 2.72 6.44
CA LEU A 200 4.74 4.00 5.96
C LEU A 200 5.01 5.17 6.94
N VAL A 201 5.12 4.92 8.23
CA VAL A 201 5.25 6.02 9.22
C VAL A 201 6.65 6.18 9.80
N CYS A 202 7.48 5.13 9.85
CA CYS A 202 8.82 5.21 10.41
C CYS A 202 9.93 4.59 9.53
N ALA A 203 9.59 3.92 8.43
CA ALA A 203 10.53 3.07 7.70
C ALA A 203 11.30 2.12 8.65
N CYS A 204 10.61 1.57 9.64
CA CYS A 204 11.22 0.76 10.68
C CYS A 204 10.35 -0.45 11.05
N THR A 205 10.99 -1.47 11.64
CA THR A 205 10.32 -2.66 12.16
C THR A 205 10.25 -2.57 13.68
N PRO A 206 9.04 -2.68 14.28
CA PRO A 206 8.86 -2.63 15.73
C PRO A 206 9.60 -3.74 16.46
N THR A 207 9.99 -3.49 17.71
CA THR A 207 10.72 -4.45 18.53
C THR A 207 9.92 -4.90 19.75
N TYR A 208 10.15 -6.14 20.17
CA TYR A 208 9.65 -6.67 21.45
C TYR A 208 10.85 -7.17 22.29
N PRO A 209 11.52 -6.28 23.04
CA PRO A 209 12.72 -6.66 23.81
C PRO A 209 12.45 -7.80 24.80
N ASN A 210 13.35 -8.81 24.82
CA ASN A 210 13.24 -9.99 25.66
C ASN A 210 11.94 -10.80 25.45
N ALA A 211 11.46 -10.89 24.22
CA ALA A 211 10.23 -11.61 23.88
C ALA A 211 10.25 -13.08 24.33
N ASP A 212 11.42 -13.71 24.32
CA ASP A 212 11.66 -15.09 24.78
C ASP A 212 11.35 -15.32 26.27
N LYS A 213 11.34 -14.23 27.07
CA LYS A 213 11.02 -14.23 28.52
C LYS A 213 9.69 -13.57 28.84
N SER A 214 8.88 -13.31 27.83
CA SER A 214 7.61 -12.59 27.90
C SER A 214 6.43 -13.50 27.56
N PRO A 215 5.18 -13.06 27.74
CA PRO A 215 4.00 -13.75 27.22
C PRO A 215 4.05 -14.02 25.71
N ALA A 216 4.81 -13.24 24.94
CA ALA A 216 4.95 -13.38 23.50
C ALA A 216 5.95 -14.47 23.06
N ALA A 217 6.59 -15.20 23.97
CA ALA A 217 7.59 -16.24 23.63
C ALA A 217 7.06 -17.28 22.62
N GLY A 218 5.78 -17.66 22.73
CA GLY A 218 5.11 -18.56 21.80
C GLY A 218 4.85 -17.96 20.39
N SER A 219 5.04 -16.65 20.22
CA SER A 219 4.89 -15.95 18.94
C SER A 219 6.20 -15.81 18.16
N ILE A 220 7.32 -16.34 18.65
CA ILE A 220 8.62 -16.30 17.97
C ILE A 220 8.61 -17.34 16.85
N SER A 221 8.86 -16.89 15.62
CA SER A 221 8.86 -17.76 14.42
C SER A 221 9.97 -18.81 14.47
N SER A 222 9.67 -20.00 13.97
CA SER A 222 10.65 -21.07 13.77
C SER A 222 11.15 -21.03 12.33
N VAL A 223 12.41 -20.60 12.14
CA VAL A 223 13.03 -20.48 10.83
C VAL A 223 14.22 -21.44 10.69
N GLU A 224 14.56 -21.80 9.46
CA GLU A 224 15.77 -22.56 9.13
C GLU A 224 17.03 -21.69 9.31
N SER A 225 18.18 -22.29 9.13
CA SER A 225 19.48 -21.62 9.32
C SER A 225 19.75 -20.48 8.33
N ASP A 226 19.00 -20.40 7.24
CA ASP A 226 19.07 -19.30 6.26
C ASP A 226 18.41 -18.00 6.77
N GLY A 227 17.67 -18.08 7.89
CA GLY A 227 16.98 -16.94 8.50
C GLY A 227 15.74 -16.44 7.74
N VAL A 228 15.32 -17.12 6.67
CA VAL A 228 14.23 -16.73 5.76
C VAL A 228 13.16 -17.81 5.64
N THR A 229 13.56 -19.07 5.56
CA THR A 229 12.65 -20.19 5.37
C THR A 229 12.01 -20.63 6.69
N LEU A 230 10.69 -20.65 6.76
CA LEU A 230 9.97 -21.20 7.91
C LEU A 230 10.17 -22.71 8.01
N LYS A 231 10.38 -23.23 9.22
CA LYS A 231 10.44 -24.67 9.48
C LYS A 231 9.08 -25.30 9.21
N VAL A 232 9.08 -26.22 8.25
CA VAL A 232 7.87 -26.96 7.86
C VAL A 232 7.57 -28.04 8.90
N ALA A 233 6.32 -28.17 9.32
CA ALA A 233 5.88 -29.19 10.27
C ALA A 233 5.91 -30.60 9.63
N ALA A 234 6.18 -31.63 10.42
CA ALA A 234 6.28 -33.01 9.94
C ALA A 234 5.00 -33.53 9.27
N ASN A 235 3.84 -32.96 9.61
CA ASN A 235 2.54 -33.31 9.01
C ASN A 235 2.11 -32.33 7.89
N SER A 236 3.01 -31.51 7.39
CA SER A 236 2.76 -30.65 6.24
C SER A 236 2.68 -31.50 4.96
N PRO A 237 1.73 -31.22 4.04
CA PRO A 237 1.73 -31.84 2.72
C PRO A 237 3.07 -31.61 2.00
N ALA A 238 3.62 -32.67 1.39
CA ALA A 238 4.90 -32.57 0.68
C ALA A 238 4.83 -31.70 -0.58
N SER A 239 3.67 -31.62 -1.21
CA SER A 239 3.39 -30.85 -2.42
C SER A 239 2.26 -29.86 -2.21
N ALA A 240 2.34 -28.70 -2.86
CA ALA A 240 1.25 -27.72 -2.91
C ALA A 240 -0.02 -28.28 -3.56
N LEU A 241 0.10 -29.27 -4.44
CA LEU A 241 -1.05 -29.96 -5.04
C LEU A 241 -1.84 -30.82 -4.05
N SER A 242 -1.22 -31.13 -2.90
CA SER A 242 -1.84 -31.99 -1.86
C SER A 242 -2.38 -31.20 -0.66
N GLY A 243 -2.14 -29.89 -0.61
CA GLY A 243 -2.65 -29.03 0.45
C GLY A 243 -1.71 -27.85 0.81
N PRO A 244 -2.24 -26.89 1.58
CA PRO A 244 -1.45 -25.75 2.04
C PRO A 244 -0.32 -26.18 2.97
N PRO A 245 0.77 -25.39 3.06
CA PRO A 245 1.88 -25.69 3.96
C PRO A 245 1.43 -25.60 5.42
N LYS A 246 2.08 -26.40 6.28
CA LYS A 246 1.97 -26.28 7.74
C LYS A 246 3.36 -26.04 8.30
N TYR A 247 3.46 -25.07 9.20
CA TYR A 247 4.72 -24.67 9.80
C TYR A 247 4.81 -25.11 11.26
N VAL A 248 6.02 -25.28 11.78
CA VAL A 248 6.25 -25.50 13.21
C VAL A 248 5.76 -24.29 13.99
N ASN A 249 6.17 -23.10 13.59
CA ASN A 249 5.62 -21.83 14.09
C ASN A 249 5.85 -20.73 13.05
N SER A 250 4.79 -20.25 12.39
CA SER A 250 4.78 -18.99 11.66
C SER A 250 4.31 -17.90 12.62
N GLY A 251 5.23 -17.43 13.48
CA GLY A 251 4.93 -16.49 14.56
C GLY A 251 4.82 -15.02 14.10
N ASN A 252 4.60 -14.13 15.06
CA ASN A 252 4.52 -12.70 14.82
C ASN A 252 5.86 -11.99 15.06
N LEU A 253 6.84 -12.71 15.60
CA LEU A 253 8.16 -12.17 15.94
C LEU A 253 9.25 -12.97 15.20
N THR A 254 10.32 -12.26 14.82
CA THR A 254 11.55 -12.90 14.38
C THR A 254 12.28 -13.56 15.56
N PRO A 255 13.24 -14.50 15.33
CA PRO A 255 14.07 -15.06 16.41
C PRO A 255 14.87 -14.01 17.20
N ASP A 256 15.15 -12.86 16.63
CA ASP A 256 15.82 -11.72 17.26
C ASP A 256 14.83 -10.60 17.68
N PHE A 257 13.54 -10.96 17.85
CA PHE A 257 12.49 -10.19 18.53
C PHE A 257 11.98 -8.93 17.83
N TYR A 258 11.99 -8.90 16.52
CA TYR A 258 11.26 -7.87 15.76
C TYR A 258 9.84 -8.34 15.43
N ALA A 259 8.88 -7.44 15.56
CA ALA A 259 7.49 -7.72 15.21
C ALA A 259 7.28 -7.58 13.69
N ILE A 260 6.97 -8.68 13.04
CA ILE A 260 6.89 -8.80 11.57
C ILE A 260 5.49 -9.15 11.06
N ASN A 261 4.62 -9.65 11.92
CA ASN A 261 3.22 -9.92 11.65
C ASN A 261 2.37 -9.27 12.75
N THR A 262 1.04 -9.28 12.59
CA THR A 262 0.11 -8.52 13.41
C THR A 262 0.30 -8.74 14.91
N MET A 263 0.85 -7.73 15.58
CA MET A 263 0.82 -7.54 17.02
C MET A 263 -0.18 -6.43 17.35
N GLN A 264 -0.78 -6.47 18.53
CA GLN A 264 -1.76 -5.48 18.97
C GLN A 264 -1.08 -4.25 19.57
N PRO A 265 -1.63 -3.05 19.38
CA PRO A 265 -1.09 -1.85 20.01
C PRO A 265 -1.22 -1.92 21.54
N PRO A 266 -0.31 -1.26 22.27
CA PRO A 266 -0.37 -1.18 23.74
C PRO A 266 -1.52 -0.29 24.22
N TYR A 267 -2.10 0.51 23.34
CA TYR A 267 -3.15 1.49 23.64
C TYR A 267 -4.46 1.11 22.95
N GLN A 268 -5.58 1.42 23.60
CA GLN A 268 -6.89 1.24 22.98
C GLN A 268 -7.14 2.30 21.87
N PRO A 269 -7.89 1.91 20.79
CA PRO A 269 -8.49 0.60 20.53
C PRO A 269 -7.46 -0.45 20.14
N SER A 270 -7.63 -1.64 20.67
CA SER A 270 -6.75 -2.80 20.48
C SER A 270 -7.62 -4.07 20.37
N GLY A 271 -7.11 -5.11 19.70
CA GLY A 271 -7.73 -6.44 19.74
C GLY A 271 -7.64 -7.10 21.11
N ASN A 272 -6.67 -6.67 21.95
CA ASN A 272 -6.56 -7.10 23.33
C ASN A 272 -7.29 -6.12 24.25
N LYS A 273 -8.19 -6.65 25.08
CA LYS A 273 -8.90 -5.85 26.09
C LYS A 273 -7.93 -5.36 27.17
N ALA A 274 -8.36 -4.36 27.95
CA ALA A 274 -7.64 -3.95 29.15
C ALA A 274 -7.57 -5.10 30.17
N ALA A 275 -6.48 -5.14 30.95
CA ALA A 275 -6.36 -6.06 32.07
C ALA A 275 -7.51 -5.86 33.05
N SER A 276 -7.91 -6.93 33.76
CA SER A 276 -8.99 -6.85 34.75
C SER A 276 -8.64 -5.84 35.85
N GLY A 277 -9.48 -4.83 36.03
CA GLY A 277 -9.23 -3.74 37.00
C GLY A 277 -8.14 -2.74 36.57
N GLY A 278 -7.58 -2.88 35.38
CA GLY A 278 -6.57 -1.98 34.84
C GLY A 278 -7.14 -0.73 34.15
N ASP A 279 -6.25 0.10 33.62
CA ASP A 279 -6.64 1.28 32.84
C ASP A 279 -7.31 0.87 31.53
N LYS A 280 -8.53 1.33 31.31
CA LYS A 280 -9.33 1.05 30.11
C LYS A 280 -8.74 1.63 28.82
N ASN A 281 -7.77 2.52 28.91
CA ASN A 281 -7.07 3.08 27.76
C ASN A 281 -5.90 2.22 27.28
N LEU A 282 -5.52 1.20 28.06
CA LEU A 282 -4.39 0.31 27.76
C LEU A 282 -4.89 -1.08 27.37
N ALA A 283 -4.15 -1.74 26.48
CA ALA A 283 -4.30 -3.18 26.25
C ALA A 283 -3.61 -3.96 27.38
N ASP A 284 -4.07 -5.18 27.64
CA ASP A 284 -3.44 -6.05 28.64
C ASP A 284 -1.99 -6.39 28.21
N PRO A 285 -0.96 -5.95 28.93
CA PRO A 285 0.43 -6.25 28.59
C PRO A 285 0.80 -7.72 28.80
N SER A 286 -0.02 -8.50 29.51
CA SER A 286 0.17 -9.94 29.69
C SER A 286 -0.39 -10.77 28.53
N ALA A 287 -1.14 -10.16 27.60
CA ALA A 287 -1.59 -10.85 26.41
C ALA A 287 -0.43 -11.05 25.43
N ALA A 288 -0.29 -12.27 24.92
CA ALA A 288 0.84 -12.70 24.08
C ALA A 288 1.03 -11.87 22.81
N THR A 289 0.02 -11.16 22.35
CA THR A 289 0.06 -10.34 21.14
C THR A 289 0.11 -8.83 21.41
N THR A 290 0.15 -8.37 22.66
CA THR A 290 0.30 -6.94 22.97
C THR A 290 1.76 -6.53 22.79
N LEU A 291 2.03 -5.67 21.81
CA LEU A 291 3.36 -5.13 21.55
C LEU A 291 3.66 -4.02 22.59
N PRO A 292 4.86 -3.97 23.19
CA PRO A 292 5.28 -2.82 23.99
C PRO A 292 5.27 -1.52 23.16
N ALA A 293 5.06 -0.38 23.84
CA ALA A 293 5.10 0.92 23.18
C ALA A 293 6.45 1.16 22.51
N GLN A 294 6.43 1.61 21.27
CA GLN A 294 7.61 1.84 20.43
C GLN A 294 8.17 3.25 20.66
N THR A 295 9.48 3.39 20.47
CA THR A 295 10.20 4.66 20.68
C THR A 295 11.09 5.04 19.50
N GLN A 296 11.02 4.30 18.40
CA GLN A 296 11.75 4.65 17.17
C GLN A 296 11.18 5.96 16.60
N GLN A 297 12.06 6.74 15.98
CA GLN A 297 11.68 7.98 15.33
C GLN A 297 10.73 7.71 14.16
N HIS A 298 9.65 8.46 14.10
CA HIS A 298 8.67 8.40 13.02
C HIS A 298 8.51 9.75 12.31
N ILE A 299 7.82 9.77 11.19
CA ILE A 299 7.64 10.99 10.38
C ILE A 299 6.93 12.11 11.18
N GLY A 300 6.04 11.77 12.09
CA GLY A 300 5.36 12.73 12.96
C GLY A 300 6.34 13.54 13.82
N ASP A 301 7.41 12.92 14.32
CA ASP A 301 8.45 13.63 15.09
C ASP A 301 9.14 14.68 14.23
N LEU A 302 9.48 14.33 12.98
CA LEU A 302 10.14 15.25 12.05
C LEU A 302 9.23 16.42 11.70
N LEU A 303 7.95 16.14 11.45
CA LEU A 303 6.94 17.14 11.14
C LEU A 303 6.69 18.08 12.33
N ASN A 304 6.58 17.55 13.55
CA ASN A 304 6.42 18.32 14.78
C ASN A 304 7.61 19.26 15.01
N ASN A 305 8.84 18.75 14.86
CA ASN A 305 10.07 19.54 15.03
C ASN A 305 10.16 20.69 14.02
N ALA A 306 9.66 20.49 12.81
CA ALA A 306 9.61 21.49 11.75
C ALA A 306 8.34 22.37 11.79
N LYS A 307 7.43 22.15 12.76
CA LYS A 307 6.13 22.83 12.87
C LYS A 307 5.26 22.68 11.62
N VAL A 308 5.38 21.55 10.94
CA VAL A 308 4.51 21.15 9.83
C VAL A 308 3.30 20.42 10.42
N SER A 309 2.10 20.92 10.13
CA SER A 309 0.88 20.29 10.63
C SER A 309 0.63 18.94 9.96
N TRP A 310 0.22 17.95 10.73
CA TRP A 310 -0.06 16.62 10.21
C TRP A 310 -1.14 15.90 11.01
N ALA A 311 -1.79 14.90 10.39
CA ALA A 311 -2.71 14.00 11.07
C ALA A 311 -2.84 12.68 10.32
N TRP A 312 -3.19 11.63 11.08
CA TRP A 312 -3.69 10.37 10.57
C TRP A 312 -5.18 10.27 10.83
N TYR A 313 -5.97 10.24 9.77
CA TYR A 313 -7.43 10.03 9.81
C TYR A 313 -7.72 8.53 9.65
N GLY A 314 -8.08 7.87 10.72
CA GLY A 314 -8.50 6.47 10.70
C GLY A 314 -10.00 6.35 10.46
N GLY A 315 -10.42 5.64 9.42
CA GLY A 315 -11.83 5.32 9.18
C GLY A 315 -12.38 4.49 10.33
N ALA A 316 -13.54 4.89 10.87
CA ALA A 316 -14.17 4.29 12.05
C ALA A 316 -13.34 4.35 13.36
N TRP A 317 -12.32 5.22 13.44
CA TRP A 317 -11.50 5.36 14.64
C TRP A 317 -12.32 5.74 15.88
N GLY A 318 -13.19 6.76 15.78
CA GLY A 318 -14.05 7.18 16.90
C GLY A 318 -14.99 6.07 17.37
N ALA A 319 -15.57 5.31 16.43
CA ALA A 319 -16.39 4.16 16.74
C ALA A 319 -15.60 3.05 17.45
N ALA A 320 -14.36 2.78 17.00
CA ALA A 320 -13.47 1.80 17.62
C ALA A 320 -13.04 2.21 19.03
N VAL A 321 -12.71 3.49 19.24
CA VAL A 321 -12.41 4.04 20.58
C VAL A 321 -13.60 3.86 21.52
N SER A 322 -14.81 4.19 21.07
CA SER A 322 -16.04 4.01 21.85
C SER A 322 -16.29 2.53 22.18
N ALA A 323 -16.14 1.65 21.19
CA ALA A 323 -16.29 0.20 21.37
C ALA A 323 -15.30 -0.36 22.40
N ALA A 324 -14.05 0.10 22.39
CA ALA A 324 -13.03 -0.32 23.35
C ALA A 324 -13.40 0.11 24.79
N GLN A 325 -13.91 1.34 24.97
CA GLN A 325 -14.31 1.84 26.30
C GLN A 325 -15.53 1.12 26.88
N THR A 326 -16.44 0.65 26.02
CA THR A 326 -17.65 -0.10 26.42
C THR A 326 -17.45 -1.60 26.49
N GLY A 327 -16.28 -2.10 26.05
CA GLY A 327 -15.98 -3.54 25.98
C GLY A 327 -16.71 -4.28 24.86
N THR A 328 -17.33 -3.55 23.90
CA THR A 328 -17.96 -4.13 22.72
C THR A 328 -16.91 -4.33 21.61
N SER A 329 -17.04 -5.40 20.82
CA SER A 329 -16.06 -5.73 19.77
C SER A 329 -16.66 -5.71 18.36
N ASN A 330 -17.86 -5.15 18.18
CA ASN A 330 -18.59 -5.16 16.91
C ASN A 330 -17.99 -4.24 15.84
N VAL A 331 -17.06 -3.37 16.18
CA VAL A 331 -16.32 -2.52 15.23
C VAL A 331 -14.90 -3.06 15.01
N ILE A 332 -14.23 -3.47 16.08
CA ILE A 332 -12.87 -4.01 16.04
C ILE A 332 -12.94 -5.46 15.58
N TYR A 333 -12.31 -5.80 14.45
CA TYR A 333 -12.38 -7.12 13.81
C TYR A 333 -13.82 -7.62 13.58
N GLY A 334 -14.72 -6.73 13.21
CA GLY A 334 -16.12 -7.09 12.90
C GLY A 334 -16.19 -8.19 11.85
N ALA A 335 -16.91 -9.29 12.14
CA ALA A 335 -17.05 -10.41 11.23
C ALA A 335 -18.12 -10.20 10.15
N ASN A 336 -18.98 -9.19 10.28
CA ASN A 336 -20.01 -8.87 9.30
C ASN A 336 -19.41 -8.06 8.16
N LEU A 337 -19.56 -8.50 6.91
CA LEU A 337 -19.05 -7.81 5.72
C LEU A 337 -19.55 -6.36 5.59
N SER A 338 -20.73 -6.03 6.13
CA SER A 338 -21.27 -4.67 6.15
C SER A 338 -20.82 -3.84 7.36
N ALA A 339 -20.10 -4.43 8.33
CA ALA A 339 -19.59 -3.70 9.48
C ALA A 339 -18.39 -2.83 9.10
N PRO A 340 -18.11 -1.73 9.84
CA PRO A 340 -16.94 -0.89 9.58
C PRO A 340 -15.61 -1.64 9.62
N ASN A 341 -15.46 -2.68 10.45
CA ASN A 341 -14.29 -3.54 10.58
C ASN A 341 -12.99 -2.74 10.76
N PHE A 342 -12.82 -2.10 11.91
CA PHE A 342 -11.59 -1.41 12.25
C PHE A 342 -10.50 -2.41 12.66
N GLN A 343 -9.37 -2.37 11.95
CA GLN A 343 -8.18 -3.14 12.31
C GLN A 343 -7.24 -2.26 13.14
N PRO A 344 -6.83 -2.65 14.37
CA PRO A 344 -6.01 -1.78 15.22
C PRO A 344 -4.69 -1.31 14.61
N HIS A 345 -4.06 -2.11 13.73
CA HIS A 345 -2.85 -1.74 13.03
C HIS A 345 -3.07 -0.72 11.88
N HIS A 346 -4.33 -0.42 11.53
CA HIS A 346 -4.66 0.67 10.60
C HIS A 346 -4.47 2.07 11.22
N GLN A 347 -4.13 2.12 12.52
CA GLN A 347 -3.63 3.32 13.20
C GLN A 347 -2.21 3.05 13.70
N PRO A 348 -1.19 3.13 12.82
CA PRO A 348 0.19 2.74 13.17
C PRO A 348 0.78 3.59 14.28
N PHE A 349 0.38 4.85 14.38
CA PHE A 349 0.83 5.74 15.45
C PHE A 349 0.33 5.34 16.84
N ASN A 350 -0.70 4.47 16.93
CA ASN A 350 -1.19 3.93 18.21
C ASN A 350 -0.19 2.97 18.90
N TYR A 351 0.93 2.69 18.24
CA TYR A 351 2.02 1.87 18.80
C TYR A 351 3.12 2.69 19.47
N PHE A 352 3.17 4.02 19.31
CA PHE A 352 4.28 4.86 19.74
C PHE A 352 4.03 5.54 21.08
N ALA A 353 5.08 5.59 21.92
CA ALA A 353 5.00 6.04 23.31
C ALA A 353 4.61 7.52 23.45
N ASP A 354 5.07 8.39 22.55
CA ASP A 354 4.75 9.81 22.53
C ASP A 354 3.30 10.12 22.15
N LEU A 355 2.59 9.12 21.59
CA LEU A 355 1.19 9.16 21.21
C LEU A 355 0.29 8.36 22.19
N ALA A 356 0.76 8.15 23.42
CA ALA A 356 0.01 7.48 24.48
C ALA A 356 -1.33 8.20 24.81
N PRO A 357 -2.33 7.47 25.35
CA PRO A 357 -3.58 8.08 25.81
C PRO A 357 -3.33 9.26 26.76
N GLY A 358 -4.06 10.37 26.55
CA GLY A 358 -3.92 11.59 27.33
C GLY A 358 -2.80 12.52 26.87
N SER A 359 -1.94 12.12 25.93
CA SER A 359 -0.93 13.02 25.36
C SER A 359 -1.56 14.05 24.42
N ALA A 360 -0.98 15.26 24.36
CA ALA A 360 -1.39 16.30 23.42
C ALA A 360 -1.18 15.85 21.97
N ASN A 361 -0.09 15.14 21.67
CA ASN A 361 0.21 14.59 20.35
C ASN A 361 -0.91 13.66 19.86
N ARG A 362 -1.39 12.75 20.73
CA ARG A 362 -2.50 11.87 20.37
C ARG A 362 -3.75 12.63 19.96
N ALA A 363 -4.17 13.60 20.78
CA ALA A 363 -5.38 14.38 20.54
C ALA A 363 -5.29 15.22 19.26
N GLN A 364 -4.10 15.70 18.92
CA GLN A 364 -3.85 16.54 17.75
C GLN A 364 -3.72 15.74 16.46
N HIS A 365 -3.17 14.54 16.50
CA HIS A 365 -2.71 13.85 15.31
C HIS A 365 -3.46 12.56 14.97
N LEU A 366 -4.08 11.88 15.96
CA LEU A 366 -4.87 10.67 15.72
C LEU A 366 -6.34 11.04 15.62
N LEU A 367 -6.79 11.35 14.41
CA LEU A 367 -8.12 11.89 14.17
C LEU A 367 -9.08 10.81 13.66
N ASP A 368 -10.38 11.01 13.93
CA ASP A 368 -11.41 10.17 13.36
C ASP A 368 -11.62 10.52 11.88
N GLY A 369 -11.50 9.53 11.01
CA GLY A 369 -11.93 9.65 9.62
C GLY A 369 -13.44 9.58 9.47
N GLY A 370 -14.15 9.13 10.51
CA GLY A 370 -15.59 8.94 10.52
C GLY A 370 -16.03 7.64 9.85
N LEU A 371 -17.31 7.31 10.01
CA LEU A 371 -17.96 6.24 9.24
C LEU A 371 -18.18 6.72 7.81
N GLY A 372 -17.82 5.89 6.82
CA GLY A 372 -17.86 6.29 5.41
C GLY A 372 -16.94 7.46 5.07
N GLY A 373 -15.92 7.75 5.88
CA GLY A 373 -15.01 8.86 5.65
C GLY A 373 -15.58 10.25 6.01
N SER A 374 -16.72 10.32 6.70
CA SER A 374 -17.50 11.56 6.90
C SER A 374 -16.71 12.70 7.53
N GLU A 375 -15.87 12.44 8.55
CA GLU A 375 -15.09 13.48 9.21
C GLU A 375 -13.89 13.92 8.36
N PHE A 376 -13.26 12.98 7.63
CA PHE A 376 -12.21 13.34 6.70
C PHE A 376 -12.75 14.17 5.53
N ILE A 377 -13.88 13.79 4.93
CA ILE A 377 -14.55 14.54 3.86
C ILE A 377 -14.92 15.95 4.33
N LYS A 378 -15.44 16.09 5.55
CA LYS A 378 -15.74 17.40 6.15
C LYS A 378 -14.49 18.29 6.27
N ALA A 379 -13.34 17.72 6.67
CA ALA A 379 -12.08 18.47 6.71
C ALA A 379 -11.61 18.88 5.30
N ILE A 380 -11.79 18.02 4.31
CA ILE A 380 -11.51 18.31 2.89
C ILE A 380 -12.34 19.47 2.39
N ASP A 381 -13.67 19.39 2.56
CA ASP A 381 -14.63 20.35 2.01
C ASP A 381 -14.50 21.74 2.66
N SER A 382 -14.14 21.79 3.95
CA SER A 382 -13.86 23.03 4.67
C SER A 382 -12.46 23.60 4.41
N GLY A 383 -11.58 22.91 3.68
CA GLY A 383 -10.22 23.36 3.40
C GLY A 383 -9.34 23.42 4.66
N THR A 384 -9.57 22.54 5.62
CA THR A 384 -8.85 22.51 6.92
C THR A 384 -7.92 21.32 7.08
N LEU A 385 -7.57 20.62 6.00
CA LEU A 385 -6.60 19.55 6.07
C LEU A 385 -5.24 20.05 6.54
N PRO A 386 -4.56 19.32 7.44
CA PRO A 386 -3.15 19.55 7.74
C PRO A 386 -2.27 19.49 6.49
N GLN A 387 -1.06 20.06 6.58
CA GLN A 387 -0.08 20.04 5.48
C GLN A 387 0.30 18.61 5.05
N VAL A 388 0.29 17.66 5.99
CA VAL A 388 0.44 16.23 5.71
C VAL A 388 -0.72 15.48 6.34
N SER A 389 -1.52 14.83 5.51
CA SER A 389 -2.71 14.08 5.94
C SER A 389 -2.62 12.64 5.44
N PHE A 390 -2.72 11.70 6.34
CA PHE A 390 -2.89 10.28 6.02
C PHE A 390 -4.35 9.91 6.21
N TYR A 391 -4.90 9.16 5.28
CA TYR A 391 -6.26 8.62 5.40
C TYR A 391 -6.24 7.12 5.18
N LYS A 392 -6.73 6.38 6.16
CA LYS A 392 -6.99 4.95 6.08
C LYS A 392 -8.49 4.71 6.07
N PRO A 393 -9.09 4.25 4.95
CA PRO A 393 -10.50 3.90 4.92
C PRO A 393 -10.86 2.84 5.96
N GLN A 394 -12.11 2.83 6.41
CA GLN A 394 -12.61 1.75 7.27
C GLN A 394 -12.60 0.40 6.53
N GLY A 395 -12.56 -0.71 7.27
CA GLY A 395 -12.29 -2.03 6.72
C GLY A 395 -13.21 -2.47 5.57
N ASN A 396 -14.52 -2.21 5.66
CA ASN A 396 -15.44 -2.57 4.58
C ASN A 396 -15.41 -1.61 3.37
N LEU A 397 -14.48 -0.64 3.32
CA LEU A 397 -14.31 0.35 2.24
C LEU A 397 -12.83 0.52 1.84
N ASN A 398 -12.01 -0.51 1.98
CA ASN A 398 -10.57 -0.44 1.76
C ASN A 398 -10.02 -1.43 0.72
N GLU A 399 -10.89 -2.25 0.10
CA GLU A 399 -10.60 -3.28 -0.91
C GLU A 399 -10.00 -4.61 -0.38
N HIS A 400 -9.86 -4.80 0.94
CA HIS A 400 -9.25 -5.99 1.51
C HIS A 400 -10.06 -7.27 1.21
N PRO A 401 -9.47 -8.32 0.58
CA PRO A 401 -10.12 -9.62 0.45
C PRO A 401 -10.57 -10.17 1.81
N GLY A 402 -11.61 -10.97 1.81
CA GLY A 402 -12.11 -11.62 3.02
C GLY A 402 -13.19 -10.86 3.76
N TYR A 403 -13.22 -9.52 3.73
CA TYR A 403 -14.27 -8.74 4.39
C TYR A 403 -14.81 -7.52 3.62
N THR A 404 -14.25 -7.25 2.43
CA THR A 404 -14.85 -6.29 1.49
C THR A 404 -14.60 -6.73 0.05
N ASP A 405 -15.32 -6.12 -0.89
CA ASP A 405 -15.11 -6.29 -2.32
C ASP A 405 -14.28 -5.13 -2.89
N VAL A 406 -13.74 -5.31 -4.10
CA VAL A 406 -12.93 -4.29 -4.78
C VAL A 406 -13.75 -3.04 -5.10
N ALA A 407 -14.95 -3.22 -5.64
CA ALA A 407 -15.76 -2.11 -6.14
C ALA A 407 -16.16 -1.13 -5.04
N SER A 408 -16.53 -1.62 -3.85
CA SER A 408 -16.93 -0.79 -2.72
C SER A 408 -15.79 0.08 -2.21
N GLY A 409 -14.58 -0.47 -2.11
CA GLY A 409 -13.41 0.30 -1.67
C GLY A 409 -12.92 1.29 -2.73
N ASP A 410 -12.83 0.86 -3.99
CA ASP A 410 -12.43 1.71 -5.12
C ASP A 410 -13.37 2.91 -5.27
N GLN A 411 -14.70 2.68 -5.24
CA GLN A 411 -15.69 3.75 -5.31
C GLN A 411 -15.53 4.73 -4.15
N HIS A 412 -15.37 4.22 -2.91
CA HIS A 412 -15.18 5.08 -1.75
C HIS A 412 -13.94 5.98 -1.88
N ILE A 413 -12.81 5.42 -2.30
CA ILE A 413 -11.57 6.18 -2.48
C ILE A 413 -11.74 7.22 -3.60
N ALA A 414 -12.40 6.84 -4.70
CA ALA A 414 -12.68 7.76 -5.80
C ALA A 414 -13.61 8.93 -5.38
N ASP A 415 -14.59 8.65 -4.53
CA ASP A 415 -15.48 9.69 -3.97
C ASP A 415 -14.67 10.66 -3.09
N VAL A 416 -13.78 10.16 -2.24
CA VAL A 416 -12.86 10.99 -1.44
C VAL A 416 -11.98 11.85 -2.37
N ILE A 417 -11.44 11.30 -3.46
CA ILE A 417 -10.65 12.05 -4.45
C ILE A 417 -11.50 13.14 -5.10
N SER A 418 -12.79 12.87 -5.41
CA SER A 418 -13.70 13.88 -5.95
C SER A 418 -13.90 15.06 -5.01
N HIS A 419 -13.95 14.83 -3.69
CA HIS A 419 -13.97 15.89 -2.68
C HIS A 419 -12.63 16.65 -2.63
N LEU A 420 -11.50 15.95 -2.65
CA LEU A 420 -10.17 16.58 -2.68
C LEU A 420 -9.99 17.50 -3.89
N GLN A 421 -10.45 17.08 -5.08
CA GLN A 421 -10.41 17.89 -6.29
C GLN A 421 -11.26 19.16 -6.23
N LYS A 422 -12.27 19.19 -5.37
CA LYS A 422 -13.15 20.36 -5.14
C LYS A 422 -12.72 21.18 -3.93
N SER A 423 -11.79 20.69 -3.13
CA SER A 423 -11.31 21.36 -1.93
C SER A 423 -10.68 22.73 -2.25
N PRO A 424 -10.86 23.75 -1.38
CA PRO A 424 -10.13 25.02 -1.48
C PRO A 424 -8.59 24.85 -1.52
N GLN A 425 -8.07 23.72 -1.01
CA GLN A 425 -6.62 23.43 -0.98
C GLN A 425 -6.12 22.73 -2.25
N TRP A 426 -6.99 22.33 -3.17
CA TRP A 426 -6.65 21.49 -4.32
C TRP A 426 -5.51 22.03 -5.18
N ASN A 427 -5.48 23.33 -5.46
CA ASN A 427 -4.49 23.93 -6.35
C ASN A 427 -3.03 23.78 -5.91
N ASN A 428 -2.79 23.43 -4.64
CA ASN A 428 -1.47 23.23 -4.08
C ASN A 428 -1.34 21.84 -3.42
N MET A 429 -2.10 20.85 -3.89
CA MET A 429 -2.19 19.52 -3.29
C MET A 429 -1.53 18.46 -4.16
N VAL A 430 -0.89 17.49 -3.51
CA VAL A 430 -0.55 16.17 -4.08
C VAL A 430 -1.26 15.10 -3.27
N VAL A 431 -1.95 14.22 -3.96
CA VAL A 431 -2.60 13.03 -3.39
C VAL A 431 -1.86 11.80 -3.90
N VAL A 432 -1.45 10.94 -2.99
CA VAL A 432 -0.90 9.62 -3.30
C VAL A 432 -1.90 8.58 -2.84
N VAL A 433 -2.38 7.76 -3.76
CA VAL A 433 -3.19 6.58 -3.44
C VAL A 433 -2.32 5.35 -3.68
N THR A 434 -2.15 4.50 -2.69
CA THR A 434 -1.43 3.24 -2.84
C THR A 434 -2.00 2.19 -1.90
N TYR A 435 -1.58 0.96 -2.11
CA TYR A 435 -1.95 -0.18 -1.29
C TYR A 435 -0.86 -0.44 -0.25
N ASP A 436 -1.24 -1.04 0.87
CA ASP A 436 -0.28 -1.33 1.93
C ASP A 436 0.63 -2.51 1.55
N GLU A 437 0.05 -3.55 0.93
CA GLU A 437 0.80 -4.72 0.49
C GLU A 437 0.02 -5.52 -0.58
N ASN A 438 0.59 -6.64 -1.04
CA ASN A 438 0.07 -7.40 -2.17
C ASN A 438 -1.11 -8.34 -1.87
N GLY A 439 -1.53 -8.51 -0.61
CA GLY A 439 -2.61 -9.44 -0.23
C GLY A 439 -2.33 -10.90 -0.53
N GLY A 440 -1.08 -11.31 -0.63
CA GLY A 440 -0.69 -12.65 -1.05
C GLY A 440 -0.77 -12.87 -2.57
N PHE A 441 -1.27 -11.93 -3.35
CA PHE A 441 -1.34 -12.04 -4.80
C PHE A 441 0.03 -11.91 -5.46
N TRP A 442 0.23 -12.71 -6.49
CA TRP A 442 1.42 -12.73 -7.31
C TRP A 442 1.56 -11.45 -8.15
N ASP A 443 2.81 -11.12 -8.46
CA ASP A 443 3.19 -10.12 -9.45
C ASP A 443 4.39 -10.63 -10.25
N HIS A 444 4.43 -10.33 -11.56
CA HIS A 444 5.51 -10.83 -12.40
C HIS A 444 6.83 -10.07 -12.23
N VAL A 445 6.78 -8.87 -11.66
CA VAL A 445 7.98 -8.04 -11.47
C VAL A 445 8.61 -8.34 -10.12
N ALA A 446 9.85 -8.78 -10.14
CA ALA A 446 10.61 -9.03 -8.93
C ALA A 446 10.92 -7.73 -8.18
N PRO A 447 10.79 -7.71 -6.84
CA PRO A 447 11.24 -6.56 -6.06
C PRO A 447 12.76 -6.41 -6.15
N PRO A 448 13.30 -5.18 -6.10
CA PRO A 448 14.74 -4.96 -6.03
C PRO A 448 15.28 -5.50 -4.71
N LYS A 449 16.44 -6.15 -4.75
CA LYS A 449 17.08 -6.69 -3.55
C LYS A 449 17.63 -5.53 -2.70
N ALA A 450 17.21 -5.48 -1.42
CA ALA A 450 17.68 -4.46 -0.49
C ALA A 450 18.03 -5.05 0.88
N ASP A 451 17.35 -4.62 1.95
CA ASP A 451 17.60 -5.07 3.31
C ASP A 451 16.75 -6.31 3.69
N ARG A 452 16.91 -6.81 4.92
CA ARG A 452 16.17 -8.00 5.40
C ARG A 452 14.66 -7.78 5.53
N TRP A 453 14.18 -6.55 5.45
CA TRP A 453 12.78 -6.21 5.64
C TRP A 453 11.99 -6.09 4.34
N GLY A 454 12.66 -5.80 3.24
CA GLY A 454 12.04 -5.58 1.94
C GLY A 454 12.97 -4.88 0.95
N PRO A 455 12.39 -4.25 -0.11
CA PRO A 455 10.96 -4.15 -0.39
C PRO A 455 10.35 -5.50 -0.76
N GLY A 456 9.02 -5.59 -0.60
CA GLY A 456 8.27 -6.77 -0.98
C GLY A 456 7.67 -6.66 -2.39
N THR A 457 6.60 -7.41 -2.63
CA THR A 457 5.93 -7.51 -3.93
C THR A 457 5.45 -6.16 -4.46
N ARG A 458 5.36 -6.00 -5.77
CA ARG A 458 4.91 -4.78 -6.43
C ARG A 458 3.42 -4.53 -6.19
N ILE A 459 3.05 -3.27 -5.93
CA ILE A 459 1.71 -2.79 -5.65
C ILE A 459 1.39 -1.55 -6.50
N PRO A 460 0.11 -1.20 -6.76
CA PRO A 460 -0.23 0.00 -7.51
C PRO A 460 -0.02 1.28 -6.70
N ALA A 461 0.36 2.38 -7.38
CA ALA A 461 0.34 3.71 -6.79
C ALA A 461 -0.09 4.77 -7.82
N LEU A 462 -1.00 5.66 -7.40
CA LEU A 462 -1.50 6.76 -8.21
C LEU A 462 -1.02 8.08 -7.60
N ILE A 463 -0.49 8.96 -8.43
CA ILE A 463 -0.10 10.32 -8.04
C ILE A 463 -1.05 11.30 -8.73
N ILE A 464 -1.89 11.95 -7.93
CA ILE A 464 -3.03 12.77 -8.37
C ILE A 464 -2.82 14.20 -7.89
N SER A 465 -2.74 15.15 -8.81
CA SER A 465 -2.39 16.53 -8.49
C SER A 465 -2.66 17.44 -9.69
N PRO A 466 -2.92 18.73 -9.51
CA PRO A 466 -2.77 19.71 -10.58
C PRO A 466 -1.38 19.69 -11.22
N TYR A 467 -0.36 19.31 -10.45
CA TYR A 467 1.04 19.19 -10.91
C TYR A 467 1.40 17.82 -11.49
N ALA A 468 0.56 16.80 -11.38
CA ALA A 468 0.87 15.47 -11.91
C ALA A 468 0.98 15.48 -13.43
N LYS A 469 1.86 14.67 -13.98
CA LYS A 469 1.88 14.34 -15.40
C LYS A 469 0.55 13.69 -15.77
N LYS A 470 -0.01 14.03 -16.91
CA LYS A 470 -1.36 13.59 -17.30
C LYS A 470 -1.30 12.38 -18.23
N GLY A 471 -2.12 11.37 -17.93
CA GLY A 471 -2.15 10.13 -18.69
C GLY A 471 -0.78 9.47 -18.79
N TYR A 472 -0.02 9.49 -17.71
CA TYR A 472 1.38 9.07 -17.69
C TYR A 472 1.58 7.82 -16.85
N VAL A 473 2.33 6.86 -17.37
CA VAL A 473 2.83 5.73 -16.60
C VAL A 473 4.28 6.02 -16.21
N ASP A 474 4.54 6.08 -14.91
CA ASP A 474 5.86 6.33 -14.35
C ASP A 474 6.54 5.00 -14.00
N HIS A 475 7.65 4.71 -14.68
CA HIS A 475 8.45 3.50 -14.50
C HIS A 475 9.59 3.66 -13.47
N THR A 476 9.64 4.79 -12.77
CA THR A 476 10.65 5.03 -11.74
C THR A 476 10.47 4.03 -10.60
N GLN A 477 11.59 3.48 -10.10
CA GLN A 477 11.58 2.54 -8.99
C GLN A 477 11.22 3.24 -7.69
N TYR A 478 10.12 2.85 -7.08
CA TYR A 478 9.60 3.35 -5.82
C TYR A 478 9.28 2.23 -4.84
N ASP A 479 9.18 2.57 -3.56
CA ASP A 479 8.52 1.75 -2.56
C ASP A 479 7.70 2.64 -1.59
N THR A 480 7.05 2.03 -0.60
CA THR A 480 6.26 2.79 0.41
C THR A 480 7.09 3.92 1.05
N THR A 481 8.42 3.75 1.20
CA THR A 481 9.29 4.81 1.76
C THR A 481 9.45 6.01 0.82
N SER A 482 9.11 5.88 -0.47
CA SER A 482 9.11 6.98 -1.43
C SER A 482 8.13 8.09 -1.03
N ILE A 483 7.06 7.75 -0.34
CA ILE A 483 6.12 8.71 0.25
C ILE A 483 6.80 9.53 1.33
N LEU A 484 7.54 8.87 2.22
CA LEU A 484 8.31 9.55 3.26
C LEU A 484 9.42 10.44 2.68
N ARG A 485 10.08 9.98 1.60
CA ARG A 485 11.09 10.77 0.85
C ARG A 485 10.45 12.02 0.26
N PHE A 486 9.27 11.91 -0.34
CA PHE A 486 8.55 13.05 -0.87
C PHE A 486 8.21 14.07 0.22
N ILE A 487 7.70 13.60 1.37
CA ILE A 487 7.38 14.47 2.52
C ILE A 487 8.65 15.14 3.06
N THR A 488 9.73 14.38 3.29
CA THR A 488 10.97 14.96 3.82
C THR A 488 11.62 15.93 2.83
N HIS A 489 11.61 15.64 1.54
CA HIS A 489 12.10 16.54 0.50
C HIS A 489 11.25 17.82 0.47
N ARG A 490 9.92 17.69 0.39
CA ARG A 490 9.00 18.84 0.29
C ARG A 490 9.13 19.81 1.48
N PHE A 491 9.32 19.31 2.68
CA PHE A 491 9.38 20.12 3.89
C PHE A 491 10.81 20.33 4.42
N SER A 492 11.83 19.94 3.63
CA SER A 492 13.26 20.03 3.99
C SER A 492 13.56 19.40 5.34
N LEU A 493 13.01 18.19 5.58
CA LEU A 493 13.20 17.46 6.82
C LEU A 493 14.41 16.52 6.73
N PRO A 494 15.01 16.13 7.86
CA PRO A 494 16.00 15.07 7.88
C PRO A 494 15.46 13.74 7.32
N THR A 495 16.34 12.91 6.78
CA THR A 495 16.01 11.56 6.35
C THR A 495 15.86 10.64 7.57
N LEU A 496 14.77 9.84 7.61
CA LEU A 496 14.59 8.81 8.64
C LEU A 496 15.69 7.75 8.55
N PRO A 497 16.17 7.21 9.68
CA PRO A 497 17.27 6.22 9.69
C PRO A 497 17.00 4.98 8.82
N GLY A 498 15.76 4.49 8.81
CA GLY A 498 15.39 3.33 8.00
C GLY A 498 15.43 3.60 6.49
N ILE A 499 15.15 4.83 6.05
CA ILE A 499 15.29 5.22 4.65
C ILE A 499 16.78 5.19 4.25
N ALA A 500 17.66 5.74 5.07
CA ALA A 500 19.09 5.72 4.80
C ALA A 500 19.66 4.28 4.77
N ALA A 501 19.19 3.41 5.66
CA ALA A 501 19.56 1.99 5.68
C ALA A 501 19.07 1.27 4.41
N ARG A 502 17.84 1.53 3.97
CA ARG A 502 17.27 0.98 2.72
C ARG A 502 18.10 1.38 1.51
N ASP A 503 18.49 2.65 1.41
CA ASP A 503 19.33 3.15 0.31
C ASP A 503 20.70 2.49 0.27
N ALA A 504 21.36 2.40 1.43
CA ALA A 504 22.63 1.73 1.54
C ALA A 504 22.55 0.25 1.11
N ALA A 505 21.48 -0.45 1.50
CA ALA A 505 21.25 -1.83 1.11
C ALA A 505 20.96 -1.98 -0.38
N LEU A 506 20.14 -1.12 -0.98
CA LEU A 506 19.90 -1.10 -2.43
C LEU A 506 21.20 -0.91 -3.22
N VAL A 507 21.99 0.10 -2.85
CA VAL A 507 23.28 0.39 -3.52
C VAL A 507 24.25 -0.79 -3.37
N SER A 508 24.33 -1.41 -2.19
CA SER A 508 25.20 -2.56 -1.96
C SER A 508 24.81 -3.78 -2.78
N ASN A 509 23.54 -3.89 -3.17
CA ASN A 509 23.02 -4.94 -4.06
C ASN A 509 22.98 -4.53 -5.55
N GLY A 510 23.61 -3.40 -5.92
CA GLY A 510 23.74 -2.94 -7.31
C GLY A 510 22.51 -2.21 -7.86
N SER A 511 21.56 -1.85 -7.00
CA SER A 511 20.38 -1.06 -7.39
C SER A 511 20.59 0.43 -7.06
N LYS A 512 19.71 1.29 -7.62
CA LYS A 512 19.65 2.71 -7.24
C LYS A 512 18.78 2.88 -5.99
N PRO A 513 18.97 3.97 -5.21
CA PRO A 513 17.98 4.37 -4.22
C PRO A 513 16.58 4.53 -4.83
N MET A 514 15.54 4.38 -4.01
CA MET A 514 14.17 4.61 -4.43
C MET A 514 13.96 6.08 -4.80
N GLY A 515 13.11 6.34 -5.78
CA GLY A 515 12.67 7.70 -6.13
C GLY A 515 11.81 8.33 -5.01
N ASP A 516 11.61 9.63 -5.11
CA ASP A 516 10.85 10.45 -4.15
C ASP A 516 9.52 10.97 -4.74
N LEU A 517 8.97 10.32 -5.75
CA LEU A 517 7.74 10.65 -6.46
C LEU A 517 7.79 11.96 -7.29
N THR A 518 8.84 12.75 -7.25
CA THR A 518 8.93 14.00 -8.04
C THR A 518 8.93 13.72 -9.55
N ALA A 519 9.41 12.54 -9.99
CA ALA A 519 9.37 12.13 -11.39
C ALA A 519 7.93 12.02 -11.95
N ALA A 520 6.93 11.80 -11.11
CA ALA A 520 5.52 11.77 -11.48
C ALA A 520 4.91 13.17 -11.74
N LEU A 521 5.65 14.25 -11.42
CA LEU A 521 5.14 15.62 -11.40
C LEU A 521 5.78 16.48 -12.48
N ASN A 522 5.06 17.51 -12.92
CA ASN A 522 5.53 18.61 -13.78
C ASN A 522 5.99 19.78 -12.93
N ILE A 523 7.03 19.58 -12.13
CA ILE A 523 7.68 20.60 -11.30
C ILE A 523 9.16 20.69 -11.67
N ARG A 524 9.78 21.82 -11.35
CA ARG A 524 11.24 21.92 -11.48
C ARG A 524 11.90 21.04 -10.41
N PRO A 525 13.04 20.42 -10.77
CA PRO A 525 13.83 19.64 -9.82
C PRO A 525 14.27 20.46 -8.59
#